data_0dccc0c2fcc8c18504fc64c6847888cd
#
_entry.id   0dccc0c2fcc8c18504fc64c6847888cd
#
_cell.length_a   1.000
_cell.length_b   1.000
_cell.length_c   1.000
_cell.angle_alpha   90.00
_cell.angle_beta   90.00
_cell.angle_gamma   90.00
#
_symmetry.space_group_name_H-M   'P 1'
#
loop_
_entity.id
_entity.type
_entity.pdbx_description
1 polymer ?
#
loop_
_entity_poly.entity_id
_entity_poly.type
_entity_poly.pdbx_seq_one_letter_code
_entity_poly.pdbx_strand_id
1 'polypeptide(L)'
;MKLKVWAATAAVVLSILPGISQARDTALYLPFDKVVAQMTQEKKLDGSVKFYLAGIQPKGKVSVLSANAVTNKKTNAFNKSDNEACEWVLQSAILQLNEAAKSAGANAVVNIASYYKKIERKDPATYECHAGAIMAGVALKGDLAKVQ
;
A
#
# COMPACT_ATOMS: atom_id res chain seq x y z
N MET A 1 79.53 2.25 18.79
CA MET A 1 78.10 2.46 19.13
C MET A 1 77.24 2.15 17.87
N LYS A 2 76.53 1.04 17.92
CA LYS A 2 75.62 0.67 16.83
C LYS A 2 74.25 1.15 17.22
N LEU A 3 73.74 2.17 16.51
CA LEU A 3 72.35 2.59 16.63
C LEU A 3 71.48 1.60 15.88
N LYS A 4 70.64 0.85 16.59
CA LYS A 4 69.59 0.04 15.99
C LYS A 4 68.39 0.94 15.71
N VAL A 5 68.13 1.25 14.43
CA VAL A 5 66.91 1.91 13.99
C VAL A 5 65.83 0.85 13.93
N TRP A 6 64.86 0.96 14.81
CA TRP A 6 63.63 0.15 14.75
C TRP A 6 62.67 0.86 13.79
N ALA A 7 62.46 0.28 12.65
CA ALA A 7 61.40 0.71 11.74
C ALA A 7 60.06 0.18 12.26
N ALA A 8 59.29 1.07 12.83
CA ALA A 8 57.90 0.76 13.17
C ALA A 8 57.04 0.84 11.89
N THR A 9 56.72 -0.31 11.35
CA THR A 9 55.70 -0.43 10.28
C THR A 9 54.34 -0.25 10.90
N ALA A 10 53.74 0.92 10.72
CA ALA A 10 52.35 1.15 11.06
C ALA A 10 51.47 0.46 9.99
N ALA A 11 50.87 -0.67 10.36
CA ALA A 11 49.86 -1.31 9.55
C ALA A 11 48.54 -0.49 9.65
N VAL A 12 48.22 0.25 8.59
CA VAL A 12 46.92 0.90 8.46
C VAL A 12 45.91 -0.18 8.13
N VAL A 13 45.15 -0.62 9.14
CA VAL A 13 44.00 -1.49 8.93
C VAL A 13 42.87 -0.62 8.38
N LEU A 14 42.67 -0.67 7.07
CA LEU A 14 41.50 -0.09 6.43
C LEU A 14 40.30 -0.97 6.79
N SER A 15 39.53 -0.60 7.80
CA SER A 15 38.26 -1.24 8.14
C SER A 15 37.24 -0.84 7.04
N ILE A 16 37.04 -1.74 6.08
CA ILE A 16 35.93 -1.67 5.12
C ILE A 16 34.68 -2.02 5.92
N LEU A 17 33.96 -0.98 6.37
CA LEU A 17 32.62 -1.17 6.90
C LEU A 17 31.72 -1.58 5.72
N PRO A 18 31.05 -2.75 5.78
CA PRO A 18 30.05 -3.06 4.77
C PRO A 18 28.96 -2.00 4.85
N GLY A 19 28.81 -1.21 3.78
CA GLY A 19 27.72 -0.28 3.66
C GLY A 19 26.41 -1.06 3.72
N ILE A 20 25.58 -0.79 4.72
CA ILE A 20 24.23 -1.37 4.78
C ILE A 20 23.43 -0.68 3.69
N SER A 21 23.24 -1.34 2.56
CA SER A 21 22.33 -0.90 1.50
C SER A 21 20.90 -1.13 1.99
N GLN A 22 20.23 -0.06 2.42
CA GLN A 22 18.81 -0.12 2.71
C GLN A 22 18.02 -0.01 1.40
N ALA A 23 17.11 -0.97 1.17
CA ALA A 23 16.16 -0.88 0.07
C ALA A 23 15.27 0.36 0.28
N ARG A 24 15.02 1.12 -0.80
CA ARG A 24 14.13 2.27 -0.78
C ARG A 24 12.71 1.82 -0.42
N ASP A 25 12.10 2.49 0.52
CA ASP A 25 10.70 2.31 0.91
C ASP A 25 10.10 3.69 1.15
N THR A 26 9.50 4.24 0.10
CA THR A 26 8.88 5.57 0.15
C THR A 26 7.39 5.41 0.42
N ALA A 27 6.92 5.97 1.51
CA ALA A 27 5.49 6.04 1.80
C ALA A 27 4.87 7.22 1.04
N LEU A 28 3.83 6.93 0.26
CA LEU A 28 3.02 7.92 -0.45
C LEU A 28 1.59 7.85 0.04
N TYR A 29 0.94 9.01 0.09
CA TYR A 29 -0.46 9.17 0.46
C TYR A 29 -1.18 9.81 -0.73
N LEU A 30 -1.96 9.02 -1.44
CA LEU A 30 -2.50 9.39 -2.75
C LEU A 30 -4.03 9.34 -2.74
N PRO A 31 -4.70 10.11 -3.63
CA PRO A 31 -6.17 10.15 -3.69
C PRO A 31 -6.77 8.80 -4.04
N PHE A 32 -7.64 8.30 -3.18
CA PHE A 32 -8.34 7.02 -3.36
C PHE A 32 -9.46 7.11 -4.41
N ASP A 33 -10.34 8.12 -4.28
CA ASP A 33 -11.52 8.23 -5.13
C ASP A 33 -11.19 8.45 -6.60
N LYS A 34 -10.06 9.09 -6.89
CA LYS A 34 -9.56 9.25 -8.25
C LYS A 34 -9.40 7.90 -8.96
N VAL A 35 -8.80 6.93 -8.27
CA VAL A 35 -8.54 5.60 -8.84
C VAL A 35 -9.84 4.82 -9.00
N VAL A 36 -10.75 4.88 -8.03
CA VAL A 36 -12.07 4.24 -8.13
C VAL A 36 -12.86 4.82 -9.31
N ALA A 37 -12.88 6.14 -9.46
CA ALA A 37 -13.55 6.80 -10.58
C ALA A 37 -12.96 6.38 -11.93
N GLN A 38 -11.66 6.34 -12.04
CA GLN A 38 -10.96 5.88 -13.24
C GLN A 38 -11.32 4.42 -13.57
N MET A 39 -11.29 3.53 -12.59
CA MET A 39 -11.66 2.11 -12.79
C MET A 39 -13.11 1.94 -13.26
N THR A 40 -14.01 2.76 -12.74
CA THR A 40 -15.42 2.76 -13.16
C THR A 40 -15.55 3.25 -14.60
N GLN A 41 -14.85 4.31 -14.94
CA GLN A 41 -14.84 4.88 -16.29
C GLN A 41 -14.23 3.90 -17.31
N GLU A 42 -13.19 3.17 -16.94
CA GLU A 42 -12.55 2.13 -17.75
C GLU A 42 -13.34 0.80 -17.75
N LYS A 43 -14.49 0.75 -17.08
CA LYS A 43 -15.35 -0.45 -16.95
C LYS A 43 -14.66 -1.64 -16.26
N LYS A 44 -13.65 -1.38 -15.47
CA LYS A 44 -13.03 -2.38 -14.56
C LYS A 44 -13.91 -2.66 -13.34
N LEU A 45 -14.75 -1.70 -12.99
CA LEU A 45 -15.79 -1.81 -11.97
C LEU A 45 -17.15 -1.55 -12.64
N ASP A 46 -18.16 -2.36 -12.30
CA ASP A 46 -19.50 -2.23 -12.84
C ASP A 46 -20.41 -1.29 -12.03
N GLY A 47 -19.92 -0.77 -10.91
CA GLY A 47 -20.64 0.13 -10.03
C GLY A 47 -21.59 -0.56 -9.05
N SER A 48 -21.66 -1.89 -9.05
CA SER A 48 -22.54 -2.65 -8.13
C SER A 48 -22.03 -2.63 -6.70
N VAL A 49 -20.74 -2.38 -6.49
CA VAL A 49 -20.11 -2.22 -5.18
C VAL A 49 -19.57 -0.81 -5.07
N LYS A 50 -19.91 -0.12 -3.99
CA LYS A 50 -19.39 1.22 -3.66
C LYS A 50 -18.29 1.09 -2.60
N PHE A 51 -17.31 1.99 -2.65
CA PHE A 51 -16.14 1.97 -1.76
C PHE A 51 -16.12 3.25 -0.93
N TYR A 52 -16.05 3.10 0.40
CA TYR A 52 -16.07 4.23 1.34
C TYR A 52 -14.87 4.14 2.28
N LEU A 53 -14.02 5.15 2.24
CA LEU A 53 -12.93 5.28 3.20
C LEU A 53 -13.47 5.54 4.61
N ALA A 54 -12.69 5.14 5.61
CA ALA A 54 -13.01 5.43 7.01
C ALA A 54 -13.21 6.95 7.21
N GLY A 55 -14.28 7.32 7.90
CA GLY A 55 -14.70 8.70 8.08
C GLY A 55 -15.74 9.19 7.07
N ILE A 56 -15.97 8.44 5.99
CA ILE A 56 -17.04 8.72 5.02
C ILE A 56 -18.20 7.77 5.30
N GLN A 57 -19.37 8.34 5.59
CA GLN A 57 -20.59 7.55 5.85
C GLN A 57 -21.40 7.42 4.57
N PRO A 58 -21.78 6.19 4.18
CA PRO A 58 -22.78 6.00 3.12
C PRO A 58 -24.13 6.63 3.50
N LYS A 59 -24.88 7.08 2.53
CA LYS A 59 -26.28 7.46 2.73
C LYS A 59 -27.10 6.18 2.85
N GLY A 60 -27.87 6.08 3.93
CA GLY A 60 -28.74 4.93 4.17
C GLY A 60 -28.25 4.05 5.31
N LYS A 61 -28.96 2.95 5.53
CA LYS A 61 -28.66 2.00 6.59
C LYS A 61 -27.54 1.06 6.16
N VAL A 62 -26.49 0.97 6.98
CA VAL A 62 -25.35 0.08 6.75
C VAL A 62 -25.49 -1.17 7.62
N SER A 63 -25.47 -2.34 6.98
CA SER A 63 -25.45 -3.64 7.66
C SER A 63 -24.15 -4.36 7.29
N VAL A 64 -23.25 -4.55 8.24
CA VAL A 64 -22.00 -5.26 8.00
C VAL A 64 -22.27 -6.76 7.88
N LEU A 65 -21.88 -7.34 6.75
CA LEU A 65 -22.00 -8.78 6.48
C LEU A 65 -20.74 -9.54 6.86
N SER A 66 -19.58 -8.92 6.64
CA SER A 66 -18.29 -9.50 7.02
C SER A 66 -17.33 -8.35 7.37
N ALA A 67 -16.90 -8.34 8.63
CA ALA A 67 -15.97 -7.33 9.11
C ALA A 67 -14.52 -7.72 8.79
N ASN A 68 -13.67 -6.69 8.66
CA ASN A 68 -12.21 -6.85 8.57
C ASN A 68 -11.74 -7.69 7.39
N ALA A 69 -12.33 -7.48 6.21
CA ALA A 69 -11.77 -8.00 4.97
C ALA A 69 -10.44 -7.30 4.68
N VAL A 70 -9.39 -8.07 4.46
CA VAL A 70 -8.03 -7.56 4.24
C VAL A 70 -7.56 -7.93 2.85
N THR A 71 -6.89 -6.99 2.19
CA THR A 71 -6.16 -7.24 0.96
C THR A 71 -4.75 -6.69 1.08
N ASN A 72 -3.78 -7.39 0.50
CA ASN A 72 -2.39 -6.98 0.45
C ASN A 72 -1.87 -7.30 -0.94
N LYS A 73 -1.63 -6.27 -1.73
CA LYS A 73 -1.21 -6.39 -3.13
C LYS A 73 0.14 -5.74 -3.35
N LYS A 74 0.91 -6.32 -4.24
CA LYS A 74 2.19 -5.80 -4.71
C LYS A 74 2.22 -5.82 -6.23
N THR A 75 2.95 -4.87 -6.81
CA THR A 75 3.18 -4.82 -8.25
C THR A 75 4.64 -4.50 -8.54
N ASN A 76 5.07 -4.84 -9.75
CA ASN A 76 6.38 -4.44 -10.25
C ASN A 76 6.39 -2.92 -10.52
N ALA A 77 7.33 -2.21 -9.90
CA ALA A 77 7.51 -0.77 -10.05
C ALA A 77 8.68 -0.39 -10.98
N PHE A 78 9.37 -1.37 -11.54
CA PHE A 78 10.53 -1.11 -12.42
C PHE A 78 10.11 -0.30 -13.66
N ASN A 79 10.84 0.78 -13.94
CA ASN A 79 10.55 1.74 -15.01
C ASN A 79 9.19 2.45 -14.93
N LYS A 80 8.56 2.46 -13.75
CA LYS A 80 7.34 3.23 -13.47
C LYS A 80 7.63 4.32 -12.46
N SER A 81 6.89 5.43 -12.53
CA SER A 81 6.87 6.39 -11.45
C SER A 81 6.23 5.76 -10.21
N ASP A 82 6.55 6.27 -9.03
CA ASP A 82 5.94 5.80 -7.79
C ASP A 82 4.42 5.94 -7.82
N ASN A 83 3.92 7.08 -8.32
CA ASN A 83 2.47 7.32 -8.44
C ASN A 83 1.81 6.31 -9.38
N GLU A 84 2.39 6.04 -10.53
CA GLU A 84 1.87 5.08 -11.50
C GLU A 84 1.82 3.66 -10.91
N ALA A 85 2.90 3.22 -10.27
CA ALA A 85 2.96 1.92 -9.63
C ALA A 85 1.95 1.82 -8.48
N CYS A 86 1.81 2.88 -7.68
CA CYS A 86 0.84 2.93 -6.58
C CYS A 86 -0.61 2.92 -7.07
N GLU A 87 -0.94 3.66 -8.12
CA GLU A 87 -2.29 3.63 -8.71
C GLU A 87 -2.60 2.23 -9.27
N TRP A 88 -1.64 1.60 -9.91
CA TRP A 88 -1.79 0.25 -10.43
C TRP A 88 -2.05 -0.79 -9.35
N VAL A 89 -1.26 -0.76 -8.27
CA VAL A 89 -1.42 -1.74 -7.17
C VAL A 89 -2.70 -1.49 -6.37
N LEU A 90 -3.15 -0.23 -6.24
CA LEU A 90 -4.45 0.06 -5.63
C LEU A 90 -5.59 -0.54 -6.44
N GLN A 91 -5.54 -0.48 -7.76
CA GLN A 91 -6.55 -1.12 -8.61
C GLN A 91 -6.67 -2.61 -8.30
N SER A 92 -5.55 -3.30 -8.13
CA SER A 92 -5.54 -4.73 -7.77
C SER A 92 -6.18 -4.98 -6.40
N ALA A 93 -5.91 -4.12 -5.42
CA ALA A 93 -6.51 -4.21 -4.10
C ALA A 93 -8.03 -3.97 -4.13
N ILE A 94 -8.47 -2.96 -4.88
CA ILE A 94 -9.90 -2.65 -5.07
C ILE A 94 -10.62 -3.80 -5.76
N LEU A 95 -10.03 -4.40 -6.81
CA LEU A 95 -10.63 -5.54 -7.49
C LEU A 95 -10.83 -6.72 -6.54
N GLN A 96 -9.88 -6.99 -5.68
CA GLN A 96 -10.02 -8.08 -4.69
C GLN A 96 -11.14 -7.79 -3.69
N LEU A 97 -11.26 -6.56 -3.19
CA LEU A 97 -12.34 -6.17 -2.30
C LEU A 97 -13.70 -6.21 -3.01
N ASN A 98 -13.74 -5.82 -4.28
CA ASN A 98 -14.93 -5.90 -5.13
C ASN A 98 -15.44 -7.34 -5.25
N GLU A 99 -14.55 -8.28 -5.55
CA GLU A 99 -14.91 -9.69 -5.65
C GLU A 99 -15.33 -10.28 -4.30
N ALA A 100 -14.65 -9.92 -3.22
CA ALA A 100 -15.03 -10.32 -1.87
C ALA A 100 -16.43 -9.81 -1.49
N ALA A 101 -16.72 -8.55 -1.81
CA ALA A 101 -18.04 -7.97 -1.56
C ALA A 101 -19.14 -8.68 -2.34
N LYS A 102 -18.93 -8.93 -3.63
CA LYS A 102 -19.89 -9.66 -4.46
C LYS A 102 -20.15 -11.07 -3.93
N SER A 103 -19.10 -11.78 -3.55
CA SER A 103 -19.20 -13.14 -2.99
C SER A 103 -19.96 -13.17 -1.66
N ALA A 104 -19.88 -12.11 -0.88
CA ALA A 104 -20.60 -11.98 0.39
C ALA A 104 -22.03 -11.46 0.23
N GLY A 105 -22.47 -11.11 -0.97
CA GLY A 105 -23.77 -10.47 -1.20
C GLY A 105 -23.79 -8.99 -0.77
N ALA A 106 -22.64 -8.38 -0.58
CA ALA A 106 -22.49 -6.97 -0.23
C ALA A 106 -22.60 -6.06 -1.47
N ASN A 107 -23.06 -4.83 -1.26
CA ASN A 107 -23.07 -3.78 -2.28
C ASN A 107 -22.14 -2.61 -1.93
N ALA A 108 -21.41 -2.75 -0.84
CA ALA A 108 -20.46 -1.73 -0.39
C ALA A 108 -19.28 -2.36 0.36
N VAL A 109 -18.15 -1.70 0.29
CA VAL A 109 -17.04 -1.87 1.23
C VAL A 109 -16.91 -0.56 1.99
N VAL A 110 -17.06 -0.60 3.29
CA VAL A 110 -17.10 0.58 4.15
C VAL A 110 -15.94 0.55 5.15
N ASN A 111 -15.68 1.69 5.78
CA ASN A 111 -14.63 1.81 6.80
C ASN A 111 -13.26 1.34 6.27
N ILE A 112 -12.96 1.66 5.02
CA ILE A 112 -11.70 1.27 4.39
C ILE A 112 -10.57 2.07 5.01
N ALA A 113 -9.56 1.36 5.51
CA ALA A 113 -8.33 1.94 6.03
C ALA A 113 -7.13 1.30 5.35
N SER A 114 -6.03 2.01 5.30
CA SER A 114 -4.74 1.41 4.94
C SER A 114 -4.24 0.52 6.08
N TYR A 115 -3.62 -0.59 5.70
CA TYR A 115 -3.25 -1.65 6.65
C TYR A 115 -1.85 -2.21 6.39
N TYR A 116 -0.94 -1.35 6.01
CA TYR A 116 0.45 -1.72 5.71
C TYR A 116 1.16 -2.21 6.97
N LYS A 117 1.80 -3.38 6.90
CA LYS A 117 2.42 -4.07 8.04
C LYS A 117 1.48 -4.24 9.24
N LYS A 118 0.19 -4.40 8.97
CA LYS A 118 -0.88 -4.53 9.99
C LYS A 118 -1.06 -3.28 10.87
N ILE A 119 -0.60 -2.12 10.40
CA ILE A 119 -0.81 -0.84 11.06
C ILE A 119 -1.96 -0.13 10.36
N GLU A 120 -3.07 0.05 11.09
CA GLU A 120 -4.26 0.70 10.56
C GLU A 120 -4.08 2.21 10.50
N ARG A 121 -4.30 2.78 9.30
CA ARG A 121 -4.32 4.21 9.08
C ARG A 121 -5.63 4.60 8.42
N LYS A 122 -6.42 5.39 9.13
CA LYS A 122 -7.70 5.93 8.67
C LYS A 122 -7.51 7.32 8.09
N ASP A 123 -8.01 7.53 6.88
CA ASP A 123 -8.01 8.83 6.24
C ASP A 123 -9.19 8.92 5.28
N PRO A 124 -9.96 10.03 5.29
CA PRO A 124 -11.18 10.13 4.46
C PRO A 124 -10.90 10.43 2.99
N ALA A 125 -9.67 10.63 2.58
CA ALA A 125 -9.31 11.04 1.22
C ALA A 125 -8.22 10.20 0.56
N THR A 126 -7.24 9.72 1.32
CA THR A 126 -6.04 9.09 0.76
C THR A 126 -5.84 7.65 1.20
N TYR A 127 -5.12 6.90 0.39
CA TYR A 127 -4.59 5.59 0.75
C TYR A 127 -3.06 5.67 0.89
N GLU A 128 -2.50 4.77 1.68
CA GLU A 128 -1.07 4.62 1.86
C GLU A 128 -0.52 3.59 0.88
N CYS A 129 0.53 3.97 0.16
CA CYS A 129 1.29 3.10 -0.73
C CYS A 129 2.76 3.15 -0.37
N HIS A 130 3.42 2.02 -0.45
CA HIS A 130 4.87 1.92 -0.26
C HIS A 130 5.52 1.57 -1.58
N ALA A 131 6.39 2.46 -2.06
CA ALA A 131 7.08 2.32 -3.33
C ALA A 131 8.57 2.18 -3.14
N GLY A 132 9.13 1.15 -3.76
CA GLY A 132 10.56 0.90 -3.85
C GLY A 132 11.05 1.00 -5.31
N ALA A 133 12.33 0.67 -5.53
CA ALA A 133 12.91 0.68 -6.87
C ALA A 133 12.31 -0.40 -7.80
N ILE A 134 11.84 -1.52 -7.23
CA ILE A 134 11.39 -2.71 -7.98
C ILE A 134 9.93 -3.01 -7.71
N MET A 135 9.42 -2.73 -6.51
CA MET A 135 8.08 -3.13 -6.05
C MET A 135 7.34 -1.95 -5.44
N ALA A 136 6.02 -1.93 -5.65
CA ALA A 136 5.10 -1.09 -4.88
C ALA A 136 4.02 -1.95 -4.23
N GLY A 137 3.55 -1.55 -3.06
CA GLY A 137 2.59 -2.31 -2.28
C GLY A 137 1.50 -1.44 -1.65
N VAL A 138 0.27 -1.98 -1.62
CA VAL A 138 -0.89 -1.42 -0.94
C VAL A 138 -1.56 -2.52 -0.13
N ALA A 139 -1.80 -2.27 1.14
CA ALA A 139 -2.64 -3.10 1.99
C ALA A 139 -3.84 -2.29 2.47
N LEU A 140 -5.02 -2.87 2.38
CA LEU A 140 -6.28 -2.27 2.80
C LEU A 140 -7.04 -3.23 3.72
N LYS A 141 -7.85 -2.65 4.58
CA LYS A 141 -8.79 -3.33 5.44
C LYS A 141 -10.13 -2.61 5.37
N GLY A 142 -11.21 -3.35 5.25
CA GLY A 142 -12.54 -2.76 5.19
C GLY A 142 -13.62 -3.77 5.58
N ASP A 143 -14.84 -3.28 5.73
CA ASP A 143 -16.00 -4.10 6.07
C ASP A 143 -16.90 -4.27 4.85
N LEU A 144 -17.23 -5.52 4.54
CA LEU A 144 -18.17 -5.86 3.48
C LEU A 144 -19.59 -5.64 4.01
N ALA A 145 -20.36 -4.80 3.36
CA ALA A 145 -21.62 -4.34 3.92
C ALA A 145 -22.74 -4.26 2.86
N LYS A 146 -23.98 -4.31 3.37
CA LYS A 146 -25.17 -3.97 2.62
C LYS A 146 -25.64 -2.58 3.02
N VAL A 147 -25.79 -1.71 2.05
CA VAL A 147 -26.32 -0.35 2.23
C VAL A 147 -27.69 -0.28 1.55
N GLN A 148 -28.69 0.14 2.30
CA GLN A 148 -30.08 0.26 1.87
C GLN A 148 -30.56 1.70 1.94
#